data_cb8c01eea7b89adbc7dc575a2427cb68
#
_entry.id   cb8c01eea7b89adbc7dc575a2427cb68
#
_cell.length_a   1.000
_cell.length_b   1.000
_cell.length_c   1.000
_cell.angle_alpha   90.00
_cell.angle_beta   90.00
_cell.angle_gamma   90.00
#
_symmetry.space_group_name_H-M   'P 1'
#
loop_
_entity.id
_entity.type
_entity.pdbx_description
1 polymer ?
#
loop_
_entity_poly.entity_id
_entity_poly.type
_entity_poly.pdbx_seq_one_letter_code
_entity_poly.pdbx_strand_id
1 'polypeptide(L)'
;MIKFLKKIFFIHCFFLSSLYAEIIKKFEISGNKRISDETIIIFSEVNLNENVSKQKLDRVIKNLYKTNFFSDINLTFENQILKLNVTENPIIDNFEITGIKKQSLVE
;
A
#
# COMPACT_ATOMS: atom_id res chain seq x y z
N MET A 1 -7.44 46.89 -21.60
CA MET A 1 -7.61 45.56 -22.17
C MET A 1 -6.44 44.66 -22.00
N ILE A 2 -5.24 45.10 -22.34
CA ILE A 2 -4.04 44.28 -22.22
C ILE A 2 -3.78 43.85 -20.79
N LYS A 3 -4.03 44.73 -19.82
CA LYS A 3 -3.85 44.39 -18.40
C LYS A 3 -4.81 43.32 -17.92
N PHE A 4 -6.01 43.30 -18.49
CA PHE A 4 -7.03 42.30 -18.14
C PHE A 4 -6.69 40.97 -18.72
N LEU A 5 -6.18 40.91 -19.94
CA LEU A 5 -5.73 39.71 -20.58
C LEU A 5 -4.54 39.07 -19.86
N LYS A 6 -3.62 39.89 -19.37
CA LYS A 6 -2.49 39.42 -18.58
C LYS A 6 -2.93 38.78 -17.27
N LYS A 7 -3.94 39.35 -16.62
CA LYS A 7 -4.49 38.78 -15.38
C LYS A 7 -5.14 37.41 -15.65
N ILE A 8 -5.90 37.31 -16.73
CA ILE A 8 -6.55 36.05 -17.09
C ILE A 8 -5.51 35.00 -17.43
N PHE A 9 -4.48 35.38 -18.16
CA PHE A 9 -3.39 34.46 -18.53
C PHE A 9 -2.66 33.95 -17.29
N PHE A 10 -2.39 34.85 -16.33
CA PHE A 10 -1.70 34.50 -15.09
C PHE A 10 -2.55 33.53 -14.25
N ILE A 11 -3.85 33.79 -14.16
CA ILE A 11 -4.77 32.89 -13.43
C ILE A 11 -4.85 31.53 -14.10
N HIS A 12 -4.86 31.51 -15.43
CA HIS A 12 -4.91 30.28 -16.19
C HIS A 12 -3.65 29.44 -16.00
N CYS A 13 -2.48 30.06 -15.99
CA CYS A 13 -1.23 29.36 -15.71
C CYS A 13 -1.17 28.79 -14.30
N PHE A 14 -1.79 29.45 -13.35
CA PHE A 14 -1.81 28.96 -11.97
C PHE A 14 -2.66 27.68 -11.84
N PHE A 15 -3.73 27.60 -12.62
CA PHE A 15 -4.57 26.41 -12.59
C PHE A 15 -3.95 25.20 -13.30
N LEU A 16 -3.06 25.46 -14.25
CA LEU A 16 -2.40 24.37 -14.99
C LEU A 16 -1.37 23.61 -14.16
N SER A 17 -0.88 24.23 -13.09
CA SER A 17 0.15 23.59 -12.27
C SER A 17 -0.38 22.50 -11.35
N SER A 18 -1.68 22.33 -11.26
CA SER A 18 -2.24 21.34 -10.36
C SER A 18 -2.63 20.03 -11.04
N LEU A 19 -2.26 19.84 -12.30
CA LEU A 19 -2.65 18.67 -13.06
C LEU A 19 -1.63 17.53 -13.07
N TYR A 20 -0.66 17.56 -12.17
CA TYR A 20 0.26 16.44 -12.08
C TYR A 20 -0.42 15.29 -11.36
N ALA A 21 -0.65 14.23 -12.11
CA ALA A 21 -1.14 13.00 -11.50
C ALA A 21 -0.06 12.46 -10.57
N GLU A 22 -0.43 12.10 -9.35
CA GLU A 22 0.49 11.46 -8.44
C GLU A 22 0.62 9.99 -8.83
N ILE A 23 1.83 9.57 -9.13
CA ILE A 23 2.11 8.19 -9.49
C ILE A 23 3.13 7.62 -8.52
N ILE A 24 3.14 6.30 -8.40
CA ILE A 24 4.07 5.61 -7.51
C ILE A 24 5.40 5.44 -8.24
N LYS A 25 6.45 6.03 -7.71
CA LYS A 25 7.78 5.89 -8.27
C LYS A 25 8.64 4.90 -7.49
N LYS A 26 8.30 4.68 -6.23
CA LYS A 26 9.08 3.82 -5.36
C LYS A 26 8.21 3.20 -4.29
N PHE A 27 8.54 1.99 -3.88
CA PHE A 27 7.96 1.35 -2.71
C PHE A 27 8.99 1.35 -1.59
N GLU A 28 8.54 1.63 -0.37
CA GLU A 28 9.34 1.44 0.83
C GLU A 28 8.54 0.58 1.79
N ILE A 29 9.04 -0.63 2.05
CA ILE A 29 8.33 -1.59 2.89
C ILE A 29 9.19 -1.90 4.11
N SER A 30 8.58 -1.88 5.28
CA SER A 30 9.27 -2.13 6.53
C SER A 30 8.40 -2.97 7.47
N GLY A 31 9.03 -3.60 8.43
CA GLY A 31 8.34 -4.40 9.44
C GLY A 31 8.13 -5.85 9.04
N ASN A 32 8.32 -6.20 7.78
CA ASN A 32 8.20 -7.57 7.34
C ASN A 32 9.44 -8.37 7.75
N LYS A 33 9.23 -9.59 8.17
CA LYS A 33 10.30 -10.48 8.63
C LYS A 33 10.39 -11.74 7.79
N ARG A 34 9.28 -12.41 7.61
CA ARG A 34 9.21 -13.67 6.85
C ARG A 34 8.74 -13.46 5.43
N ILE A 35 7.95 -12.41 5.21
CA ILE A 35 7.35 -12.15 3.92
C ILE A 35 8.21 -11.11 3.22
N SER A 36 8.63 -11.41 1.99
CA SER A 36 9.49 -10.51 1.24
C SER A 36 8.75 -9.28 0.75
N ASP A 37 9.49 -8.24 0.43
CA ASP A 37 8.93 -7.01 -0.13
C ASP A 37 8.18 -7.31 -1.41
N GLU A 38 8.74 -8.15 -2.28
CA GLU A 38 8.13 -8.50 -3.55
C GLU A 38 6.79 -9.18 -3.36
N THR A 39 6.70 -10.06 -2.38
CA THR A 39 5.44 -10.75 -2.07
C THR A 39 4.38 -9.76 -1.60
N ILE A 40 4.77 -8.80 -0.76
CA ILE A 40 3.85 -7.78 -0.29
C ILE A 40 3.35 -6.92 -1.45
N ILE A 41 4.23 -6.55 -2.37
CA ILE A 41 3.86 -5.78 -3.55
C ILE A 41 2.87 -6.55 -4.41
N ILE A 42 3.12 -7.84 -4.62
CA ILE A 42 2.21 -8.69 -5.40
C ILE A 42 0.83 -8.76 -4.74
N PHE A 43 0.79 -8.98 -3.44
CA PHE A 43 -0.49 -9.07 -2.73
C PHE A 43 -1.24 -7.73 -2.72
N SER A 44 -0.52 -6.61 -2.73
CA SER A 44 -1.16 -5.31 -2.75
C SER A 44 -1.81 -4.98 -4.09
N GLU A 45 -1.42 -5.69 -5.15
CA GLU A 45 -1.94 -5.49 -6.52
C GLU A 45 -1.70 -4.07 -7.02
N VAL A 46 -0.52 -3.55 -6.75
CA VAL A 46 -0.15 -2.21 -7.19
C VAL A 46 1.20 -2.27 -7.87
N ASN A 47 1.39 -1.43 -8.86
CA ASN A 47 2.62 -1.42 -9.66
C ASN A 47 3.24 -0.02 -9.69
N LEU A 48 4.52 0.03 -10.02
CA LEU A 48 5.18 1.30 -10.26
C LEU A 48 4.53 2.03 -11.42
N ASN A 49 4.57 3.35 -11.36
CA ASN A 49 4.01 4.25 -12.36
C ASN A 49 2.47 4.24 -12.45
N GLU A 50 1.80 3.58 -11.51
CA GLU A 50 0.35 3.66 -11.45
C GLU A 50 -0.09 4.96 -10.78
N ASN A 51 -1.23 5.46 -11.21
CA ASN A 51 -1.85 6.61 -10.58
C ASN A 51 -2.38 6.23 -9.20
N VAL A 52 -2.27 7.16 -8.27
CA VAL A 52 -2.70 6.94 -6.90
C VAL A 52 -4.01 7.67 -6.65
N SER A 53 -4.93 6.99 -6.01
CA SER A 53 -6.18 7.57 -5.54
C SER A 53 -6.43 7.03 -4.13
N LYS A 54 -7.31 7.70 -3.40
CA LYS A 54 -7.69 7.21 -2.08
C LYS A 54 -8.28 5.81 -2.16
N GLN A 55 -9.09 5.56 -3.18
CA GLN A 55 -9.69 4.25 -3.39
C GLN A 55 -8.63 3.18 -3.64
N LYS A 56 -7.58 3.52 -4.37
CA LYS A 56 -6.49 2.60 -4.62
C LYS A 56 -5.74 2.27 -3.35
N LEU A 57 -5.45 3.27 -2.54
CA LEU A 57 -4.76 3.06 -1.26
C LEU A 57 -5.60 2.20 -0.31
N ASP A 58 -6.89 2.46 -0.25
CA ASP A 58 -7.80 1.64 0.56
C ASP A 58 -7.82 0.19 0.10
N ARG A 59 -7.77 -0.02 -1.22
CA ARG A 59 -7.75 -1.36 -1.79
C ARG A 59 -6.47 -2.11 -1.45
N VAL A 60 -5.33 -1.41 -1.45
CA VAL A 60 -4.05 -2.00 -1.05
C VAL A 60 -4.15 -2.54 0.39
N ILE A 61 -4.68 -1.73 1.29
CA ILE A 61 -4.84 -2.14 2.69
C ILE A 61 -5.76 -3.35 2.79
N LYS A 62 -6.88 -3.34 2.10
CA LYS A 62 -7.82 -4.47 2.11
C LYS A 62 -7.19 -5.73 1.56
N ASN A 63 -6.46 -5.62 0.46
CA ASN A 63 -5.82 -6.76 -0.16
C ASN A 63 -4.81 -7.41 0.79
N LEU A 64 -4.05 -6.59 1.49
CA LEU A 64 -3.06 -7.10 2.43
C LEU A 64 -3.70 -7.74 3.66
N TYR A 65 -4.75 -7.13 4.21
CA TYR A 65 -5.46 -7.75 5.34
C TYR A 65 -6.14 -9.06 4.96
N LYS A 66 -6.59 -9.20 3.73
CA LYS A 66 -7.22 -10.44 3.28
C LYS A 66 -6.29 -11.64 3.33
N THR A 67 -4.99 -11.43 3.28
CA THR A 67 -4.04 -12.54 3.33
C THR A 67 -3.95 -13.19 4.69
N ASN A 68 -4.41 -12.49 5.73
CA ASN A 68 -4.27 -12.89 7.13
C ASN A 68 -2.82 -13.00 7.61
N PHE A 69 -1.88 -12.47 6.85
CA PHE A 69 -0.48 -12.48 7.23
C PHE A 69 -0.11 -11.32 8.14
N PHE A 70 -0.95 -10.29 8.22
CA PHE A 70 -0.61 -9.06 8.92
C PHE A 70 -1.63 -8.73 10.00
N SER A 71 -1.13 -8.32 11.16
CA SER A 71 -1.97 -7.82 12.24
C SER A 71 -2.15 -6.32 12.17
N ASP A 72 -1.23 -5.62 11.54
CA ASP A 72 -1.31 -4.17 11.39
C ASP A 72 -0.65 -3.74 10.09
N ILE A 73 -1.22 -2.73 9.46
CA ILE A 73 -0.72 -2.17 8.21
C ILE A 73 -0.89 -0.67 8.26
N ASN A 74 0.23 0.06 8.13
CA ASN A 74 0.24 1.51 8.00
C ASN A 74 0.72 1.86 6.61
N LEU A 75 -0.05 2.64 5.91
CA LEU A 75 0.26 3.02 4.55
C LEU A 75 0.27 4.53 4.43
N THR A 76 1.34 5.08 3.89
CA THR A 76 1.43 6.50 3.57
C THR A 76 1.95 6.68 2.16
N PHE A 77 1.56 7.76 1.53
CA PHE A 77 2.03 8.10 0.20
C PHE A 77 2.46 9.56 0.17
N GLU A 78 3.76 9.78 0.01
CA GLU A 78 4.35 11.11 -0.05
C GLU A 78 5.49 11.12 -1.05
N ASN A 79 5.63 12.22 -1.77
CA ASN A 79 6.73 12.40 -2.72
C ASN A 79 6.87 11.23 -3.69
N GLN A 80 5.75 10.70 -4.14
CA GLN A 80 5.67 9.57 -5.08
C GLN A 80 6.24 8.26 -4.51
N ILE A 81 6.40 8.20 -3.19
CA ILE A 81 6.85 6.99 -2.51
C ILE A 81 5.67 6.40 -1.74
N LEU A 82 5.37 5.14 -2.03
CA LEU A 82 4.38 4.38 -1.28
C LEU A 82 5.08 3.66 -0.15
N LYS A 83 4.82 4.10 1.08
CA LYS A 83 5.43 3.50 2.28
C LYS A 83 4.45 2.57 2.94
N LEU A 84 4.88 1.36 3.17
CA LEU A 84 4.11 0.36 3.90
C LEU A 84 4.89 -0.09 5.12
N ASN A 85 4.31 0.09 6.28
CA ASN A 85 4.87 -0.45 7.50
C ASN A 85 3.90 -1.50 8.01
N VAL A 86 4.35 -2.75 8.03
CA VAL A 86 3.49 -3.88 8.36
C VAL A 86 3.96 -4.57 9.63
N THR A 87 3.03 -5.20 10.32
CA THR A 87 3.33 -6.10 11.43
C THR A 87 2.77 -7.47 11.05
N GLU A 88 3.65 -8.46 10.97
CA GLU A 88 3.23 -9.81 10.59
C GLU A 88 2.53 -10.49 11.74
N ASN A 89 1.54 -11.29 11.42
CA ASN A 89 0.92 -12.16 12.40
C ASN A 89 1.93 -13.24 12.82
N PRO A 90 1.94 -13.62 14.09
CA PRO A 90 2.82 -14.70 14.50
C PRO A 90 2.39 -16.00 13.83
N ILE A 91 3.38 -16.81 13.45
CA ILE A 91 3.11 -18.11 12.92
C ILE A 91 3.08 -19.10 14.06
N ILE A 92 2.07 -19.92 14.08
CA ILE A 92 1.92 -20.92 15.10
C ILE A 92 2.52 -22.21 14.58
N ASP A 93 3.81 -22.36 14.76
CA ASP A 93 4.50 -23.51 14.24
C ASP A 93 4.30 -24.74 15.06
N ASN A 94 4.00 -24.57 16.33
CA ASN A 94 3.91 -25.66 17.20
C ASN A 94 2.59 -26.06 17.51
N PHE A 95 1.68 -25.84 16.66
CA PHE A 95 0.51 -26.07 16.96
C PHE A 95 0.12 -27.41 17.04
N GLU A 96 0.73 -28.20 16.58
CA GLU A 96 0.44 -29.36 16.66
C GLU A 96 0.36 -29.89 17.75
N ILE A 97 0.29 -29.66 18.25
CA ILE A 97 0.11 -30.01 19.01
C ILE A 97 -0.07 -30.90 19.68
N THR A 98 0.00 -30.94 19.94
CA THR A 98 0.03 -31.75 20.88
C THR A 98 -1.19 -32.23 21.29
N GLY A 99 -1.89 -31.86 21.26
CA GLY A 99 -3.01 -32.30 21.68
C GLY A 99 -3.75 -33.07 20.84
N ILE A 100 -3.63 -33.15 19.96
CA ILE A 100 -4.32 -33.79 19.15
C ILE A 100 -3.87 -34.91 18.86
N LYS A 101 -3.37 -35.13 19.32
CA LYS A 101 -3.05 -35.93 19.22
C LYS A 101 -3.43 -36.72 19.14
N LYS A 102 -3.76 -36.63 19.05
CA LYS A 102 -4.07 -37.08 18.87
C LYS A 102 -4.72 -37.25 18.31
N GLN A 103 -5.25 -36.95 18.08
CA GLN A 103 -5.79 -37.09 17.63
C GLN A 103 -5.93 -37.11 16.76
N SER A 104 -6.13 -37.18 16.66
CA SER A 104 -6.26 -37.29 16.07
C SER A 104 -6.32 -37.20 15.37
N LEU A 105 -6.43 -37.23 15.35
CA LEU A 105 -6.43 -37.39 15.02
C LEU A 105 -6.61 -37.74 14.50
N VAL A 106 -6.81 -37.95 14.69
CA VAL A 106 -6.93 -38.45 14.61
C VAL A 106 -7.37 -38.81 14.13
N GLU A 107 -7.86 -39.12 14.08
CA GLU A 107 -8.20 -39.58 14.04
C GLU A 107 -8.37 -39.89 13.95
#